data_f1ec128afd9e211d155e8c83ddc84ca8
#
_entry.id   f1ec128afd9e211d155e8c83ddc84ca8
#
_cell.length_a   1.000
_cell.length_b   1.000
_cell.length_c   1.000
_cell.angle_alpha   90.00
_cell.angle_beta   90.00
_cell.angle_gamma   90.00
#
_symmetry.space_group_name_H-M   'P 1'
#
loop_
_entity.id
_entity.type
_entity.pdbx_description
1 polymer ?
#
loop_
_entity_poly.entity_id
_entity_poly.type
_entity_poly.pdbx_seq_one_letter_code
_entity_poly.pdbx_strand_id
1 'polypeptide(L)'
;MVEVAKTQAIPVQSAQPVDDFLENMSYQRLKKNLQVKVGVDFSGYRDEYLKRRMQIRLRATGSISFGRYLQYLAKNPDEYSILLNEITVNYTVFMRDNDVYNYLEYQVLPKLFQKSPVRIWSAGCATGEEPYSLAILTHKILGPKLANHNVSIYASDIDKDALSKAAKGVYQEKQLQGVNKLIVDNYFTKEDGHYKVKDHVKQLVHFEEFDLMKPAAHTGLDLILCRNVMIYFSREGQQTVHMHFYNALRDGGYFVSGKAEILSGEPAAKFVPIDVRARVYQKQNPALHIN
;
A
#
# COMPACT_ATOMS: atom_id res chain seq x y z
N MET A 1 -20.39 69.40 2.77
CA MET A 1 -21.18 68.17 2.53
C MET A 1 -20.51 67.44 1.37
N VAL A 2 -19.82 66.36 1.68
CA VAL A 2 -19.14 65.54 0.67
C VAL A 2 -19.97 64.24 0.58
N GLU A 3 -20.54 63.99 -0.59
CA GLU A 3 -21.40 62.85 -0.89
C GLU A 3 -20.53 61.59 -1.09
N VAL A 4 -20.70 60.60 -0.22
CA VAL A 4 -19.97 59.32 -0.29
C VAL A 4 -20.70 58.43 -1.29
N ALA A 5 -20.08 58.21 -2.42
CA ALA A 5 -20.57 57.28 -3.45
C ALA A 5 -20.58 55.85 -2.88
N LYS A 6 -21.78 55.24 -2.84
CA LYS A 6 -21.99 53.82 -2.52
C LYS A 6 -21.49 52.95 -3.68
N THR A 7 -20.40 52.25 -3.50
CA THR A 7 -19.94 51.21 -4.41
C THR A 7 -20.95 50.04 -4.37
N GLN A 8 -21.67 49.85 -5.44
CA GLN A 8 -22.51 48.66 -5.62
C GLN A 8 -21.63 47.41 -5.74
N ALA A 9 -21.82 46.46 -4.83
CA ALA A 9 -21.21 45.13 -4.91
C ALA A 9 -21.81 44.41 -6.13
N ILE A 10 -20.92 43.95 -7.03
CA ILE A 10 -21.26 43.06 -8.15
C ILE A 10 -21.75 41.74 -7.57
N PRO A 11 -22.95 41.26 -7.92
CA PRO A 11 -23.44 39.98 -7.45
C PRO A 11 -22.53 38.88 -8.02
N VAL A 12 -21.91 38.10 -7.16
CA VAL A 12 -21.27 36.84 -7.50
C VAL A 12 -22.37 35.94 -8.04
N GLN A 13 -22.37 35.70 -9.35
CA GLN A 13 -23.25 34.71 -9.95
C GLN A 13 -22.99 33.36 -9.23
N SER A 14 -23.99 32.90 -8.47
CA SER A 14 -24.04 31.54 -7.93
C SER A 14 -23.89 30.57 -9.11
N ALA A 15 -22.82 29.78 -9.11
CA ALA A 15 -22.67 28.70 -10.06
C ALA A 15 -23.97 27.88 -10.05
N GLN A 16 -24.63 27.71 -11.20
CA GLN A 16 -25.75 26.81 -11.32
C GLN A 16 -25.34 25.42 -10.81
N PRO A 17 -26.24 24.72 -10.12
CA PRO A 17 -25.93 23.35 -9.69
C PRO A 17 -25.55 22.55 -10.92
N VAL A 18 -24.31 22.11 -11.01
CA VAL A 18 -23.87 21.10 -11.98
C VAL A 18 -24.82 19.94 -11.77
N ASP A 19 -25.47 19.49 -12.84
CA ASP A 19 -26.39 18.38 -12.76
C ASP A 19 -25.66 17.18 -12.17
N ASP A 20 -25.92 16.87 -10.90
CA ASP A 20 -25.23 15.82 -10.13
C ASP A 20 -25.25 14.47 -10.84
N PHE A 21 -26.27 14.24 -11.67
CA PHE A 21 -26.39 13.05 -12.49
C PHE A 21 -25.32 13.02 -13.60
N LEU A 22 -25.15 14.11 -14.35
CA LEU A 22 -24.16 14.20 -15.44
C LEU A 22 -22.73 14.16 -14.89
N GLU A 23 -22.50 14.78 -13.73
CA GLU A 23 -21.19 14.74 -13.08
C GLU A 23 -20.87 13.34 -12.60
N ASN A 24 -21.85 12.62 -12.02
CA ASN A 24 -21.64 11.21 -11.62
C ASN A 24 -21.42 10.30 -12.83
N MET A 25 -22.15 10.47 -13.94
CA MET A 25 -21.88 9.73 -15.17
C MET A 25 -20.46 9.98 -15.69
N SER A 26 -20.02 11.23 -15.66
CA SER A 26 -18.67 11.62 -16.08
C SER A 26 -17.59 10.99 -15.18
N TYR A 27 -17.83 10.95 -13.88
CA TYR A 27 -16.96 10.25 -12.92
C TYR A 27 -16.86 8.75 -13.22
N GLN A 28 -17.99 8.06 -13.44
CA GLN A 28 -17.98 6.62 -13.75
C GLN A 28 -17.24 6.34 -15.06
N ARG A 29 -17.43 7.19 -16.06
CA ARG A 29 -16.68 7.12 -17.32
C ARG A 29 -15.19 7.34 -17.11
N LEU A 30 -14.79 8.31 -16.25
CA LEU A 30 -13.41 8.56 -15.90
C LEU A 30 -12.78 7.36 -15.21
N LYS A 31 -13.46 6.78 -14.21
CA LYS A 31 -13.03 5.57 -13.50
C LYS A 31 -12.79 4.41 -14.47
N LYS A 32 -13.72 4.17 -15.42
CA LYS A 32 -13.59 3.14 -16.44
C LYS A 32 -12.43 3.42 -17.41
N ASN A 33 -12.28 4.66 -17.88
CA ASN A 33 -11.18 5.02 -18.77
C ASN A 33 -9.82 4.86 -18.09
N LEU A 34 -9.71 5.28 -16.83
CA LEU A 34 -8.50 5.08 -16.04
C LEU A 34 -8.17 3.59 -15.92
N GLN A 35 -9.13 2.75 -15.53
CA GLN A 35 -8.96 1.30 -15.45
C GLN A 35 -8.42 0.71 -16.76
N VAL A 36 -8.99 1.08 -17.90
CA VAL A 36 -8.54 0.59 -19.22
C VAL A 36 -7.13 1.08 -19.55
N LYS A 37 -6.80 2.33 -19.21
CA LYS A 37 -5.51 2.94 -19.58
C LYS A 37 -4.35 2.47 -18.70
N VAL A 38 -4.59 2.27 -17.41
CA VAL A 38 -3.54 1.87 -16.45
C VAL A 38 -3.57 0.38 -16.09
N GLY A 39 -4.63 -0.35 -16.49
CA GLY A 39 -4.75 -1.80 -16.24
C GLY A 39 -5.08 -2.18 -14.80
N VAL A 40 -5.59 -1.22 -13.99
CA VAL A 40 -5.87 -1.36 -12.56
C VAL A 40 -7.36 -1.48 -12.32
N ASP A 41 -7.79 -2.45 -11.49
CA ASP A 41 -9.19 -2.59 -11.11
C ASP A 41 -9.55 -1.69 -9.90
N PHE A 42 -10.28 -0.61 -10.17
CA PHE A 42 -10.78 0.31 -9.14
C PHE A 42 -12.15 -0.08 -8.57
N SER A 43 -12.73 -1.23 -8.92
CA SER A 43 -14.07 -1.63 -8.45
C SER A 43 -14.11 -1.83 -6.94
N GLY A 44 -13.02 -2.29 -6.35
CA GLY A 44 -12.89 -2.50 -4.92
C GLY A 44 -12.54 -1.26 -4.10
N TYR A 45 -12.30 -0.10 -4.73
CA TYR A 45 -11.95 1.12 -4.01
C TYR A 45 -13.19 1.90 -3.56
N ARG A 46 -13.06 2.69 -2.47
CA ARG A 46 -14.13 3.61 -2.04
C ARG A 46 -14.29 4.76 -3.03
N ASP A 47 -15.49 4.97 -3.53
CA ASP A 47 -15.78 6.02 -4.52
C ASP A 47 -15.48 7.43 -3.97
N GLU A 48 -15.75 7.71 -2.68
CA GLU A 48 -15.44 8.98 -2.05
C GLU A 48 -13.93 9.25 -2.03
N TYR A 49 -13.12 8.20 -1.80
CA TYR A 49 -11.68 8.30 -1.86
C TYR A 49 -11.21 8.64 -3.28
N LEU A 50 -11.66 7.89 -4.28
CA LEU A 50 -11.29 8.11 -5.68
C LEU A 50 -11.72 9.49 -6.16
N LYS A 51 -12.97 9.92 -5.90
CA LYS A 51 -13.48 11.25 -6.25
C LYS A 51 -12.59 12.35 -5.66
N ARG A 52 -12.24 12.25 -4.37
CA ARG A 52 -11.39 13.24 -3.69
C ARG A 52 -10.00 13.33 -4.34
N ARG A 53 -9.38 12.21 -4.69
CA ARG A 53 -8.05 12.18 -5.34
C ARG A 53 -8.13 12.72 -6.78
N MET A 54 -9.14 12.32 -7.53
CA MET A 54 -9.38 12.85 -8.87
C MET A 54 -9.64 14.37 -8.85
N GLN A 55 -10.35 14.89 -7.85
CA GLN A 55 -10.59 16.33 -7.70
C GLN A 55 -9.31 17.14 -7.49
N ILE A 56 -8.28 16.57 -6.87
CA ILE A 56 -6.96 17.22 -6.76
C ILE A 56 -6.38 17.45 -8.15
N ARG A 57 -6.47 16.45 -9.03
CA ARG A 57 -5.98 16.56 -10.41
C ARG A 57 -6.83 17.52 -11.26
N LEU A 58 -8.16 17.48 -11.07
CA LEU A 58 -9.06 18.45 -11.73
C LEU A 58 -8.59 19.88 -11.46
N ARG A 59 -8.37 20.22 -10.18
CA ARG A 59 -7.89 21.55 -9.78
C ARG A 59 -6.52 21.89 -10.37
N ALA A 60 -5.59 20.94 -10.34
CA ALA A 60 -4.23 21.13 -10.86
C ALA A 60 -4.21 21.36 -12.38
N THR A 61 -5.18 20.82 -13.13
CA THR A 61 -5.31 20.97 -14.58
C THR A 61 -6.27 22.10 -14.99
N GLY A 62 -6.84 22.85 -14.03
CA GLY A 62 -7.84 23.88 -14.29
C GLY A 62 -9.19 23.35 -14.78
N SER A 63 -9.46 22.05 -14.64
CA SER A 63 -10.71 21.43 -15.02
C SER A 63 -11.79 21.71 -13.97
N ILE A 64 -12.98 22.17 -14.40
CA ILE A 64 -14.08 22.55 -13.49
C ILE A 64 -15.07 21.41 -13.22
N SER A 65 -14.94 20.28 -13.93
CA SER A 65 -15.83 19.12 -13.83
C SER A 65 -15.12 17.85 -14.30
N PHE A 66 -15.62 16.66 -13.92
CA PHE A 66 -15.12 15.39 -14.44
C PHE A 66 -15.25 15.28 -15.97
N GLY A 67 -16.31 15.85 -16.54
CA GLY A 67 -16.48 15.89 -17.99
C GLY A 67 -15.41 16.72 -18.70
N ARG A 68 -15.00 17.88 -18.15
CA ARG A 68 -13.90 18.67 -18.68
C ARG A 68 -12.54 17.99 -18.50
N TYR A 69 -12.36 17.31 -17.36
CA TYR A 69 -11.14 16.55 -17.11
C TYR A 69 -11.00 15.36 -18.07
N LEU A 70 -12.08 14.66 -18.43
CA LEU A 70 -12.06 13.65 -19.48
C LEU A 70 -11.60 14.21 -20.84
N GLN A 71 -12.03 15.42 -21.20
CA GLN A 71 -11.56 16.10 -22.41
C GLN A 71 -10.07 16.46 -22.33
N TYR A 72 -9.60 16.86 -21.16
CA TYR A 72 -8.18 17.14 -20.90
C TYR A 72 -7.33 15.88 -21.05
N LEU A 73 -7.73 14.77 -20.42
CA LEU A 73 -7.06 13.47 -20.52
C LEU A 73 -6.98 12.93 -21.96
N ALA A 74 -8.00 13.18 -22.77
CA ALA A 74 -7.99 12.77 -24.18
C ALA A 74 -6.91 13.49 -24.99
N LYS A 75 -6.52 14.71 -24.61
CA LYS A 75 -5.47 15.51 -25.25
C LYS A 75 -4.10 15.33 -24.60
N ASN A 76 -4.06 14.84 -23.37
CA ASN A 76 -2.86 14.69 -22.54
C ASN A 76 -2.79 13.28 -21.95
N PRO A 77 -2.42 12.24 -22.72
CA PRO A 77 -2.44 10.85 -22.25
C PRO A 77 -1.51 10.58 -21.06
N ASP A 78 -0.41 11.30 -20.92
CA ASP A 78 0.55 11.14 -19.81
C ASP A 78 -0.08 11.48 -18.45
N GLU A 79 -1.15 12.28 -18.45
CA GLU A 79 -1.89 12.63 -17.24
C GLU A 79 -2.53 11.41 -16.55
N TYR A 80 -2.77 10.30 -17.26
CA TYR A 80 -3.26 9.07 -16.64
C TYR A 80 -2.26 8.50 -15.64
N SER A 81 -0.97 8.57 -15.93
CA SER A 81 0.08 8.14 -14.99
C SER A 81 0.17 9.06 -13.78
N ILE A 82 0.04 10.38 -14.00
CA ILE A 82 0.03 11.36 -12.91
C ILE A 82 -1.22 11.16 -12.03
N LEU A 83 -2.37 10.88 -12.63
CA LEU A 83 -3.61 10.58 -11.91
C LEU A 83 -3.48 9.28 -11.09
N LEU A 84 -2.87 8.24 -11.65
CA LEU A 84 -2.60 7.02 -10.91
C LEU A 84 -1.71 7.30 -9.69
N ASN A 85 -0.61 8.01 -9.86
CA ASN A 85 0.29 8.39 -8.76
C ASN A 85 -0.40 9.29 -7.71
N GLU A 86 -1.42 10.08 -8.10
CA GLU A 86 -2.23 10.84 -7.15
C GLU A 86 -3.17 9.93 -6.35
N ILE A 87 -3.70 8.87 -6.96
CA ILE A 87 -4.57 7.89 -6.31
C ILE A 87 -3.77 6.97 -5.39
N THR A 88 -2.56 6.55 -5.79
CA THR A 88 -1.68 5.71 -5.00
C THR A 88 -0.92 6.56 -3.98
N VAL A 89 -1.22 6.39 -2.69
CA VAL A 89 -0.53 7.13 -1.61
C VAL A 89 0.69 6.35 -1.16
N ASN A 90 1.87 6.80 -1.56
CA ASN A 90 3.15 6.11 -1.33
C ASN A 90 3.88 6.58 -0.05
N TYR A 91 3.13 6.92 1.03
CA TYR A 91 3.73 7.31 2.29
C TYR A 91 4.03 6.09 3.15
N THR A 92 5.30 5.81 3.35
CA THR A 92 5.80 4.75 4.22
C THR A 92 7.12 5.17 4.88
N VAL A 93 7.50 4.50 5.96
CA VAL A 93 8.77 4.70 6.68
C VAL A 93 9.29 3.35 7.16
N PHE A 94 10.61 3.24 7.37
CA PHE A 94 11.21 2.02 7.92
C PHE A 94 10.65 1.72 9.32
N MET A 95 10.39 0.42 9.59
CA MET A 95 9.88 -0.06 10.89
C MET A 95 8.62 0.67 11.35
N ARG A 96 7.74 1.08 10.42
CA ARG A 96 6.49 1.78 10.73
C ARG A 96 5.66 1.02 11.75
N ASP A 97 5.26 1.72 12.87
CA ASP A 97 4.66 1.11 14.05
C ASP A 97 5.61 0.07 14.69
N ASN A 98 6.67 0.55 15.36
CA ASN A 98 7.75 -0.24 15.93
C ASN A 98 7.29 -1.44 16.77
N ASP A 99 6.17 -1.35 17.46
CA ASP A 99 5.61 -2.45 18.24
C ASP A 99 5.19 -3.64 17.36
N VAL A 100 4.73 -3.39 16.12
CA VAL A 100 4.45 -4.45 15.13
C VAL A 100 5.73 -5.16 14.72
N TYR A 101 6.78 -4.39 14.38
CA TYR A 101 8.08 -4.97 13.99
C TYR A 101 8.77 -5.69 15.15
N ASN A 102 8.65 -5.18 16.38
CA ASN A 102 9.10 -5.89 17.57
C ASN A 102 8.36 -7.22 17.76
N TYR A 103 7.03 -7.23 17.57
CA TYR A 103 6.28 -8.47 17.65
C TYR A 103 6.70 -9.47 16.56
N LEU A 104 6.92 -9.01 15.33
CA LEU A 104 7.44 -9.85 14.24
C LEU A 104 8.81 -10.40 14.58
N GLU A 105 9.73 -9.56 15.08
CA GLU A 105 11.10 -9.94 15.42
C GLU A 105 11.16 -11.02 16.50
N TYR A 106 10.37 -10.89 17.56
CA TYR A 106 10.49 -11.78 18.71
C TYR A 106 9.49 -12.94 18.74
N GLN A 107 8.33 -12.82 18.06
CA GLN A 107 7.26 -13.80 18.19
C GLN A 107 6.92 -14.54 16.90
N VAL A 108 7.09 -13.93 15.72
CA VAL A 108 6.67 -14.52 14.44
C VAL A 108 7.85 -15.07 13.64
N LEU A 109 8.81 -14.21 13.28
CA LEU A 109 9.91 -14.57 12.40
C LEU A 109 10.78 -15.71 12.95
N PRO A 110 11.13 -15.79 14.27
CA PRO A 110 11.91 -16.90 14.80
C PRO A 110 11.21 -18.26 14.64
N LYS A 111 9.86 -18.28 14.72
CA LYS A 111 9.08 -19.51 14.48
C LYS A 111 9.10 -19.91 13.01
N LEU A 112 9.00 -18.93 12.10
CA LEU A 112 9.05 -19.18 10.67
C LEU A 112 10.43 -19.71 10.25
N PHE A 113 11.48 -19.17 10.81
CA PHE A 113 12.86 -19.57 10.51
C PHE A 113 13.31 -20.92 11.12
N GLN A 114 12.43 -21.60 11.83
CA GLN A 114 12.70 -23.01 12.23
C GLN A 114 12.64 -23.98 11.04
N LYS A 115 12.18 -23.51 9.88
CA LYS A 115 12.10 -24.27 8.65
C LYS A 115 12.60 -23.45 7.46
N SER A 116 12.83 -24.13 6.35
CA SER A 116 13.23 -23.54 5.06
C SER A 116 12.55 -24.36 3.95
N PRO A 117 12.06 -23.78 2.86
CA PRO A 117 12.09 -22.34 2.56
C PRO A 117 11.06 -21.52 3.36
N VAL A 118 11.30 -20.21 3.49
CA VAL A 118 10.37 -19.22 4.05
C VAL A 118 9.99 -18.20 2.98
N ARG A 119 8.70 -18.00 2.76
CA ARG A 119 8.15 -17.13 1.75
C ARG A 119 7.29 -16.04 2.40
N ILE A 120 7.69 -14.80 2.23
CA ILE A 120 7.04 -13.61 2.81
C ILE A 120 6.53 -12.73 1.68
N TRP A 121 5.37 -12.10 1.86
CA TRP A 121 4.83 -11.13 0.91
C TRP A 121 4.50 -9.81 1.62
N SER A 122 5.10 -8.72 1.14
CA SER A 122 4.75 -7.34 1.47
C SER A 122 3.85 -6.80 0.35
N ALA A 123 2.55 -6.73 0.61
CA ALA A 123 1.51 -6.40 -0.35
C ALA A 123 1.10 -4.92 -0.21
N GLY A 124 1.30 -4.13 -1.27
CA GLY A 124 1.19 -2.66 -1.23
C GLY A 124 2.43 -2.04 -0.59
N CYS A 125 3.61 -2.41 -1.10
CA CYS A 125 4.91 -2.09 -0.48
C CYS A 125 5.38 -0.64 -0.70
N ALA A 126 4.68 0.14 -1.52
CA ALA A 126 5.03 1.51 -1.90
C ALA A 126 6.51 1.65 -2.30
N THR A 127 7.27 2.52 -1.63
CA THR A 127 8.69 2.79 -1.93
C THR A 127 9.66 1.82 -1.26
N GLY A 128 9.17 0.70 -0.70
CA GLY A 128 10.00 -0.45 -0.32
C GLY A 128 10.50 -0.49 1.12
N GLU A 129 10.13 0.46 1.98
CA GLU A 129 10.58 0.52 3.37
C GLU A 129 10.09 -0.69 4.19
N GLU A 130 8.86 -1.20 3.92
CA GLU A 130 8.32 -2.37 4.59
C GLU A 130 9.08 -3.66 4.24
N PRO A 131 9.23 -4.05 2.95
CA PRO A 131 9.96 -5.27 2.61
C PRO A 131 11.44 -5.21 3.01
N TYR A 132 12.10 -4.06 2.93
CA TYR A 132 13.46 -3.92 3.42
C TYR A 132 13.54 -4.00 4.95
N SER A 133 12.54 -3.51 5.68
CA SER A 133 12.46 -3.72 7.14
C SER A 133 12.39 -5.21 7.48
N LEU A 134 11.63 -6.01 6.73
CA LEU A 134 11.56 -7.46 6.89
C LEU A 134 12.90 -8.13 6.55
N ALA A 135 13.57 -7.70 5.48
CA ALA A 135 14.89 -8.20 5.10
C ALA A 135 15.94 -7.91 6.18
N ILE A 136 15.92 -6.71 6.75
CA ILE A 136 16.80 -6.32 7.87
C ILE A 136 16.55 -7.22 9.09
N LEU A 137 15.28 -7.44 9.47
CA LEU A 137 14.96 -8.35 10.57
C LEU A 137 15.40 -9.78 10.28
N THR A 138 15.26 -10.25 9.04
CA THR A 138 15.75 -11.56 8.61
C THR A 138 17.25 -11.71 8.83
N HIS A 139 18.03 -10.73 8.37
CA HIS A 139 19.48 -10.70 8.62
C HIS A 139 19.82 -10.64 10.10
N LYS A 140 19.10 -9.81 10.87
CA LYS A 140 19.32 -9.67 12.31
C LYS A 140 19.08 -10.97 13.08
N ILE A 141 18.02 -11.71 12.73
CA ILE A 141 17.63 -12.94 13.44
C ILE A 141 18.50 -14.12 13.03
N LEU A 142 18.71 -14.30 11.73
CA LEU A 142 19.45 -15.46 11.22
C LEU A 142 20.96 -15.26 11.26
N GLY A 143 21.44 -14.04 11.09
CA GLY A 143 22.88 -13.75 11.04
C GLY A 143 23.61 -14.68 10.05
N PRO A 144 24.72 -15.36 10.46
CA PRO A 144 25.44 -16.30 9.60
C PRO A 144 24.60 -17.50 9.14
N LYS A 145 23.55 -17.88 9.88
CA LYS A 145 22.68 -19.00 9.51
C LYS A 145 21.87 -18.71 8.24
N LEU A 146 21.74 -17.45 7.84
CA LEU A 146 21.02 -17.07 6.62
C LEU A 146 21.60 -17.76 5.38
N ALA A 147 22.90 -18.03 5.33
CA ALA A 147 23.53 -18.75 4.22
C ALA A 147 22.92 -20.16 3.98
N ASN A 148 22.32 -20.76 5.02
CA ASN A 148 21.70 -22.08 4.96
C ASN A 148 20.16 -22.01 4.93
N HIS A 149 19.57 -20.79 4.82
CA HIS A 149 18.15 -20.57 4.78
C HIS A 149 17.75 -19.98 3.42
N ASN A 150 16.71 -20.54 2.83
CA ASN A 150 16.11 -19.97 1.63
C ASN A 150 14.94 -19.07 2.08
N VAL A 151 15.16 -17.75 2.11
CA VAL A 151 14.15 -16.75 2.44
C VAL A 151 13.90 -15.87 1.23
N SER A 152 12.64 -15.77 0.80
CA SER A 152 12.23 -14.89 -0.29
C SER A 152 11.16 -13.92 0.22
N ILE A 153 11.37 -12.63 -0.03
CA ILE A 153 10.43 -11.56 0.29
C ILE A 153 9.91 -11.00 -1.03
N TYR A 154 8.70 -11.36 -1.40
CA TYR A 154 7.99 -10.75 -2.52
C TYR A 154 7.44 -9.40 -2.07
N ALA A 155 7.63 -8.38 -2.87
CA ALA A 155 7.20 -7.02 -2.57
C ALA A 155 6.43 -6.46 -3.76
N SER A 156 5.15 -6.22 -3.60
CA SER A 156 4.33 -5.80 -4.72
C SER A 156 3.60 -4.49 -4.45
N ASP A 157 3.47 -3.71 -5.50
CA ASP A 157 2.64 -2.50 -5.54
C ASP A 157 2.05 -2.34 -6.94
N ILE A 158 1.01 -1.53 -7.05
CA ILE A 158 0.40 -1.18 -8.32
C ILE A 158 1.11 -0.01 -9.00
N ASP A 159 1.89 0.75 -8.24
CA ASP A 159 2.58 1.96 -8.66
C ASP A 159 4.01 1.63 -9.12
N LYS A 160 4.22 1.66 -10.44
CA LYS A 160 5.53 1.41 -11.06
C LYS A 160 6.61 2.40 -10.63
N ASP A 161 6.22 3.67 -10.42
CA ASP A 161 7.17 4.71 -10.01
C ASP A 161 7.64 4.48 -8.57
N ALA A 162 6.73 4.03 -7.70
CA ALA A 162 7.07 3.62 -6.35
C ALA A 162 8.00 2.40 -6.36
N LEU A 163 7.68 1.36 -7.14
CA LEU A 163 8.52 0.17 -7.30
C LEU A 163 9.92 0.50 -7.87
N SER A 164 9.99 1.43 -8.82
CA SER A 164 11.29 1.90 -9.36
C SER A 164 12.15 2.56 -8.28
N LYS A 165 11.54 3.36 -7.39
CA LYS A 165 12.23 3.96 -6.24
C LYS A 165 12.63 2.88 -5.22
N ALA A 166 11.73 1.94 -4.92
CA ALA A 166 12.00 0.81 -4.05
C ALA A 166 13.21 -0.02 -4.52
N ALA A 167 13.27 -0.36 -5.80
CA ALA A 167 14.37 -1.13 -6.38
C ALA A 167 15.72 -0.40 -6.28
N LYS A 168 15.73 0.95 -6.41
CA LYS A 168 16.95 1.76 -6.17
C LYS A 168 17.40 1.64 -4.72
N GLY A 169 16.48 1.61 -3.77
CA GLY A 169 16.76 1.47 -2.34
C GLY A 169 17.52 2.67 -1.76
N VAL A 170 17.20 3.89 -2.21
CA VAL A 170 17.84 5.13 -1.77
C VAL A 170 16.79 6.01 -1.07
N TYR A 171 17.08 6.41 0.16
CA TYR A 171 16.13 7.05 1.06
C TYR A 171 16.70 8.32 1.71
N GLN A 172 15.82 9.22 2.12
CA GLN A 172 16.18 10.40 2.91
C GLN A 172 16.14 10.06 4.41
N GLU A 173 16.80 10.85 5.23
CA GLU A 173 16.84 10.68 6.69
C GLU A 173 15.45 10.58 7.34
N LYS A 174 14.48 11.35 6.84
CA LYS A 174 13.10 11.33 7.36
C LYS A 174 12.42 9.95 7.31
N GLN A 175 12.81 9.10 6.35
CA GLN A 175 12.25 7.76 6.18
C GLN A 175 12.85 6.74 7.16
N LEU A 176 14.01 7.06 7.74
CA LEU A 176 14.68 6.27 8.78
C LEU A 176 14.42 6.83 10.20
N GLN A 177 13.56 7.83 10.32
CA GLN A 177 13.25 8.43 11.61
C GLN A 177 12.67 7.38 12.57
N GLY A 178 13.27 7.24 13.76
CA GLY A 178 12.89 6.21 14.74
C GLY A 178 13.56 4.84 14.54
N VAL A 179 14.34 4.65 13.49
CA VAL A 179 15.16 3.43 13.31
C VAL A 179 16.39 3.50 14.20
N ASN A 180 16.69 2.40 14.89
CA ASN A 180 17.88 2.30 15.73
C ASN A 180 19.16 2.55 14.93
N LYS A 181 20.07 3.38 15.47
CA LYS A 181 21.33 3.73 14.83
C LYS A 181 22.16 2.52 14.40
N LEU A 182 22.23 1.47 15.22
CA LEU A 182 22.94 0.24 14.88
C LEU A 182 22.36 -0.45 13.62
N ILE A 183 21.04 -0.38 13.43
CA ILE A 183 20.39 -0.89 12.22
C ILE A 183 20.82 -0.04 11.02
N VAL A 184 20.82 1.28 11.17
CA VAL A 184 21.25 2.18 10.09
C VAL A 184 22.70 1.91 9.70
N ASP A 185 23.61 1.86 10.66
CA ASP A 185 25.05 1.66 10.42
C ASP A 185 25.34 0.27 9.77
N ASN A 186 24.59 -0.77 10.17
CA ASN A 186 24.80 -2.11 9.65
C ASN A 186 24.20 -2.36 8.28
N TYR A 187 23.05 -1.78 7.96
CA TYR A 187 22.25 -2.16 6.78
C TYR A 187 22.14 -1.07 5.72
N PHE A 188 22.64 0.14 6.00
CA PHE A 188 22.66 1.23 5.03
C PHE A 188 24.07 1.77 4.83
N THR A 189 24.30 2.37 3.66
CA THR A 189 25.48 3.20 3.38
C THR A 189 24.98 4.64 3.23
N LYS A 190 25.65 5.57 3.93
CA LYS A 190 25.33 7.01 3.78
C LYS A 190 26.18 7.60 2.66
N GLU A 191 25.53 8.11 1.61
CA GLU A 191 26.14 8.71 0.43
C GLU A 191 25.39 10.01 0.11
N ASP A 192 26.08 11.14 -0.02
CA ASP A 192 25.52 12.44 -0.42
C ASP A 192 24.24 12.87 0.31
N GLY A 193 24.21 12.63 1.62
CA GLY A 193 23.03 12.96 2.46
C GLY A 193 21.86 11.98 2.34
N HIS A 194 21.99 10.92 1.55
CA HIS A 194 21.01 9.85 1.39
C HIS A 194 21.50 8.55 2.04
N TYR A 195 20.57 7.66 2.30
CA TYR A 195 20.81 6.34 2.87
C TYR A 195 20.44 5.27 1.83
N LYS A 196 21.43 4.51 1.39
CA LYS A 196 21.26 3.43 0.43
C LYS A 196 21.25 2.08 1.16
N VAL A 197 20.23 1.28 0.93
CA VAL A 197 20.15 -0.10 1.43
C VAL A 197 21.29 -0.92 0.84
N LYS A 198 22.04 -1.62 1.70
CA LYS A 198 23.17 -2.47 1.27
C LYS A 198 22.70 -3.66 0.42
N ASP A 199 23.51 -4.10 -0.53
CA ASP A 199 23.12 -5.10 -1.52
C ASP A 199 22.73 -6.45 -0.93
N HIS A 200 23.38 -6.90 0.16
CA HIS A 200 23.02 -8.14 0.83
C HIS A 200 21.57 -8.12 1.38
N VAL A 201 21.05 -6.94 1.80
CA VAL A 201 19.65 -6.79 2.22
C VAL A 201 18.71 -6.85 1.01
N LYS A 202 19.11 -6.17 -0.09
CA LYS A 202 18.33 -6.12 -1.32
C LYS A 202 18.11 -7.49 -1.95
N GLN A 203 19.08 -8.39 -1.85
CA GLN A 203 19.06 -9.73 -2.44
C GLN A 203 17.88 -10.59 -1.95
N LEU A 204 17.32 -10.30 -0.77
CA LEU A 204 16.17 -11.03 -0.24
C LEU A 204 14.83 -10.55 -0.81
N VAL A 205 14.79 -9.38 -1.47
CA VAL A 205 13.55 -8.70 -1.87
C VAL A 205 13.37 -8.73 -3.39
N HIS A 206 12.19 -9.22 -3.81
CA HIS A 206 11.79 -9.29 -5.21
C HIS A 206 10.59 -8.38 -5.45
N PHE A 207 10.83 -7.29 -6.21
CA PHE A 207 9.78 -6.32 -6.52
C PHE A 207 8.99 -6.72 -7.77
N GLU A 208 7.67 -6.58 -7.71
CA GLU A 208 6.76 -6.89 -8.81
C GLU A 208 5.56 -5.94 -8.84
N GLU A 209 5.08 -5.61 -10.04
CA GLU A 209 3.81 -4.89 -10.20
C GLU A 209 2.64 -5.85 -10.01
N PHE A 210 1.74 -5.53 -9.07
CA PHE A 210 0.60 -6.38 -8.80
C PHE A 210 -0.62 -5.59 -8.30
N ASP A 211 -1.79 -5.96 -8.83
CA ASP A 211 -3.09 -5.43 -8.39
C ASP A 211 -3.72 -6.40 -7.38
N LEU A 212 -3.92 -5.94 -6.14
CA LEU A 212 -4.47 -6.73 -5.04
C LEU A 212 -5.91 -7.22 -5.28
N MET A 213 -6.66 -6.58 -6.21
CA MET A 213 -7.97 -7.06 -6.63
C MET A 213 -7.91 -8.36 -7.44
N LYS A 214 -6.73 -8.74 -7.92
CA LYS A 214 -6.50 -10.02 -8.59
C LYS A 214 -6.15 -11.12 -7.58
N PRO A 215 -6.44 -12.41 -7.88
CA PRO A 215 -5.94 -13.52 -7.08
C PRO A 215 -4.42 -13.48 -6.96
N ALA A 216 -3.89 -13.80 -5.78
CA ALA A 216 -2.46 -13.74 -5.49
C ALA A 216 -1.63 -14.58 -6.47
N ALA A 217 -0.53 -14.00 -6.97
CA ALA A 217 0.40 -14.69 -7.87
C ALA A 217 1.22 -15.78 -7.14
N HIS A 218 1.44 -15.60 -5.84
CA HIS A 218 2.19 -16.53 -5.00
C HIS A 218 1.26 -17.28 -4.05
N THR A 219 1.56 -18.56 -3.81
CA THR A 219 0.83 -19.42 -2.86
C THR A 219 1.80 -20.12 -1.90
N GLY A 220 1.26 -20.70 -0.85
CA GLY A 220 2.06 -21.35 0.18
C GLY A 220 2.95 -20.38 0.95
N LEU A 221 2.48 -19.14 1.12
CA LEU A 221 3.18 -18.09 1.84
C LEU A 221 3.14 -18.34 3.36
N ASP A 222 4.23 -18.03 4.03
CA ASP A 222 4.37 -18.15 5.47
C ASP A 222 3.89 -16.89 6.21
N LEU A 223 4.06 -15.73 5.58
CA LEU A 223 3.72 -14.43 6.15
C LEU A 223 3.29 -13.47 5.04
N ILE A 224 2.19 -12.77 5.27
CA ILE A 224 1.75 -11.65 4.43
C ILE A 224 1.64 -10.41 5.31
N LEU A 225 2.27 -9.31 4.90
CA LEU A 225 2.00 -7.98 5.40
C LEU A 225 1.20 -7.21 4.34
N CYS A 226 0.08 -6.63 4.76
CA CYS A 226 -0.63 -5.62 3.96
C CYS A 226 -1.11 -4.55 4.92
N ARG A 227 -0.35 -3.45 5.01
CA ARG A 227 -0.54 -2.46 6.06
C ARG A 227 -0.77 -1.07 5.48
N ASN A 228 -1.81 -0.40 5.98
CA ASN A 228 -2.20 0.94 5.56
C ASN A 228 -2.58 1.05 4.06
N VAL A 229 -3.09 -0.03 3.50
CA VAL A 229 -3.56 -0.15 2.11
C VAL A 229 -5.08 -0.34 2.07
N MET A 230 -5.62 -1.19 2.95
CA MET A 230 -7.06 -1.51 2.98
C MET A 230 -7.94 -0.29 3.34
N ILE A 231 -7.35 0.75 3.91
CA ILE A 231 -8.05 2.02 4.19
C ILE A 231 -8.60 2.70 2.94
N TYR A 232 -8.11 2.37 1.76
CA TYR A 232 -8.56 2.90 0.47
C TYR A 232 -9.67 2.09 -0.17
N PHE A 233 -9.88 0.85 0.28
CA PHE A 233 -10.83 -0.10 -0.29
C PHE A 233 -12.22 0.00 0.35
N SER A 234 -13.26 -0.31 -0.43
CA SER A 234 -14.60 -0.53 0.07
C SER A 234 -14.62 -1.78 0.98
N ARG A 235 -15.70 -1.98 1.73
CA ARG A 235 -15.82 -3.16 2.59
C ARG A 235 -15.77 -4.47 1.79
N GLU A 236 -16.41 -4.48 0.64
CA GLU A 236 -16.43 -5.61 -0.29
C GLU A 236 -15.04 -5.85 -0.90
N GLY A 237 -14.36 -4.78 -1.31
CA GLY A 237 -12.98 -4.84 -1.80
C GLY A 237 -12.01 -5.38 -0.76
N GLN A 238 -12.12 -4.92 0.51
CA GLN A 238 -11.34 -5.45 1.62
C GLN A 238 -11.56 -6.95 1.82
N GLN A 239 -12.82 -7.41 1.82
CA GLN A 239 -13.14 -8.83 1.97
C GLN A 239 -12.55 -9.66 0.84
N THR A 240 -12.65 -9.19 -0.41
CA THR A 240 -12.07 -9.85 -1.58
C THR A 240 -10.55 -10.01 -1.42
N VAL A 241 -9.84 -8.92 -1.11
CA VAL A 241 -8.38 -8.94 -0.94
C VAL A 241 -7.96 -9.83 0.24
N HIS A 242 -8.66 -9.74 1.39
CA HIS A 242 -8.35 -10.60 2.53
C HIS A 242 -8.58 -12.08 2.22
N MET A 243 -9.56 -12.43 1.37
CA MET A 243 -9.75 -13.81 0.92
C MET A 243 -8.63 -14.24 -0.04
N HIS A 244 -8.12 -13.36 -0.89
CA HIS A 244 -6.92 -13.64 -1.70
C HIS A 244 -5.72 -13.96 -0.79
N PHE A 245 -5.52 -13.19 0.29
CA PHE A 245 -4.45 -13.46 1.27
C PHE A 245 -4.65 -14.79 2.00
N TYR A 246 -5.90 -15.09 2.43
CA TYR A 246 -6.21 -16.37 3.05
C TYR A 246 -5.86 -17.55 2.14
N ASN A 247 -6.21 -17.47 0.86
CA ASN A 247 -5.93 -18.53 -0.11
C ASN A 247 -4.42 -18.64 -0.44
N ALA A 248 -3.70 -17.53 -0.41
CA ALA A 248 -2.26 -17.47 -0.66
C ALA A 248 -1.41 -18.03 0.49
N LEU A 249 -1.88 -17.87 1.74
CA LEU A 249 -1.22 -18.39 2.92
C LEU A 249 -1.32 -19.91 3.00
N ARG A 250 -0.24 -20.55 3.44
CA ARG A 250 -0.31 -21.93 3.93
C ARG A 250 -1.08 -22.00 5.25
N ASP A 251 -1.50 -23.19 5.63
CA ASP A 251 -2.12 -23.40 6.92
C ASP A 251 -1.14 -23.04 8.04
N GLY A 252 -1.64 -22.33 9.06
CA GLY A 252 -0.83 -21.77 10.14
C GLY A 252 0.06 -20.59 9.72
N GLY A 253 -0.02 -20.10 8.49
CA GLY A 253 0.65 -18.88 8.03
C GLY A 253 0.07 -17.61 8.68
N TYR A 254 0.86 -16.54 8.73
CA TYR A 254 0.50 -15.31 9.41
C TYR A 254 0.09 -14.20 8.44
N PHE A 255 -0.88 -13.41 8.86
CA PHE A 255 -1.29 -12.17 8.20
C PHE A 255 -1.14 -10.98 9.15
N VAL A 256 -0.60 -9.85 8.68
CA VAL A 256 -0.42 -8.63 9.46
C VAL A 256 -1.08 -7.47 8.72
N SER A 257 -2.08 -6.84 9.35
CA SER A 257 -2.75 -5.64 8.81
C SER A 257 -2.22 -4.35 9.44
N GLY A 258 -2.60 -3.22 8.87
CA GLY A 258 -2.34 -1.91 9.50
C GLY A 258 -3.19 -1.71 10.76
N LYS A 259 -2.73 -0.86 11.67
CA LYS A 259 -3.38 -0.65 12.97
C LYS A 259 -4.81 -0.11 12.88
N ALA A 260 -5.11 0.66 11.85
CA ALA A 260 -6.46 1.20 11.61
C ALA A 260 -7.36 0.24 10.82
N GLU A 261 -6.85 -0.93 10.43
CA GLU A 261 -7.53 -1.89 9.57
C GLU A 261 -8.06 -3.07 10.38
N ILE A 262 -9.28 -3.48 10.09
CA ILE A 262 -9.97 -4.56 10.82
C ILE A 262 -10.52 -5.55 9.81
N LEU A 263 -10.26 -6.84 10.03
CA LEU A 263 -10.90 -7.89 9.26
C LEU A 263 -12.40 -7.92 9.56
N SER A 264 -13.22 -8.07 8.53
CA SER A 264 -14.66 -8.14 8.65
C SER A 264 -15.25 -9.18 7.71
N GLY A 265 -16.48 -9.65 8.02
CA GLY A 265 -17.16 -10.64 7.20
C GLY A 265 -16.50 -12.02 7.24
N GLU A 266 -16.51 -12.73 6.13
CA GLU A 266 -15.94 -14.08 6.00
C GLU A 266 -14.46 -14.18 6.38
N PRO A 267 -13.55 -13.25 5.98
CA PRO A 267 -12.16 -13.28 6.41
C PRO A 267 -11.99 -13.26 7.93
N ALA A 268 -12.81 -12.49 8.66
CA ALA A 268 -12.73 -12.42 10.12
C ALA A 268 -13.02 -13.76 10.79
N ALA A 269 -13.84 -14.62 10.19
CA ALA A 269 -14.13 -15.95 10.70
C ALA A 269 -13.03 -16.99 10.38
N LYS A 270 -12.19 -16.70 9.39
CA LYS A 270 -11.14 -17.61 8.89
C LYS A 270 -9.76 -17.37 9.49
N PHE A 271 -9.54 -16.19 10.05
CA PHE A 271 -8.30 -15.80 10.69
C PHE A 271 -8.45 -15.75 12.22
N VAL A 272 -7.51 -16.36 12.93
CA VAL A 272 -7.42 -16.28 14.39
C VAL A 272 -6.57 -15.07 14.76
N PRO A 273 -7.04 -14.11 15.55
CA PRO A 273 -6.21 -13.04 16.06
C PRO A 273 -5.18 -13.60 17.06
N ILE A 274 -3.90 -13.39 16.77
CA ILE A 274 -2.79 -13.82 17.63
C ILE A 274 -2.32 -12.66 18.52
N ASP A 275 -2.25 -11.46 17.95
CA ASP A 275 -2.03 -10.24 18.72
C ASP A 275 -2.88 -9.10 18.14
N VAL A 276 -3.80 -8.59 18.97
CA VAL A 276 -4.75 -7.55 18.56
C VAL A 276 -4.07 -6.19 18.45
N ARG A 277 -3.02 -5.92 19.24
CA ARG A 277 -2.30 -4.63 19.24
C ARG A 277 -1.40 -4.53 18.02
N ALA A 278 -0.66 -5.58 17.72
CA ALA A 278 0.18 -5.68 16.54
C ALA A 278 -0.59 -6.04 15.26
N ARG A 279 -1.92 -6.30 15.35
CA ARG A 279 -2.76 -6.70 14.22
C ARG A 279 -2.23 -7.94 13.50
N VAL A 280 -1.75 -8.91 14.25
CA VAL A 280 -1.25 -10.20 13.74
C VAL A 280 -2.34 -11.25 13.85
N TYR A 281 -2.60 -11.89 12.74
CA TYR A 281 -3.58 -12.95 12.58
C TYR A 281 -2.92 -14.22 12.06
N GLN A 282 -3.52 -15.37 12.30
CA GLN A 282 -3.05 -16.64 11.77
C GLN A 282 -4.16 -17.33 10.99
N LYS A 283 -3.82 -17.87 9.82
CA LYS A 283 -4.75 -18.74 9.08
C LYS A 283 -5.05 -19.98 9.90
N GLN A 284 -6.33 -20.24 10.14
CA GLN A 284 -6.77 -21.44 10.84
C GLN A 284 -6.30 -22.69 10.09
N ASN A 285 -5.82 -23.67 10.85
CA ASN A 285 -5.60 -25.00 10.32
C ASN A 285 -6.91 -25.79 10.44
N PRO A 286 -7.55 -26.18 9.34
CA PRO A 286 -8.81 -26.93 9.38
C PRO A 286 -8.71 -28.24 10.17
N ALA A 287 -7.51 -28.81 10.28
CA ALA A 287 -7.28 -30.08 11.00
C ALA A 287 -7.35 -29.95 12.53
N LEU A 288 -7.38 -28.75 13.12
CA LEU A 288 -7.44 -28.54 14.57
C LEU A 288 -8.88 -28.42 15.13
N HIS A 289 -9.91 -28.52 14.28
CA HIS A 289 -11.32 -28.46 14.68
C HIS A 289 -12.03 -29.83 14.70
N ILE A 290 -11.28 -30.94 14.65
CA ILE A 290 -11.82 -32.28 14.84
C ILE A 290 -11.43 -32.74 16.25
N ASN A 291 -12.09 -32.16 17.26
CA ASN A 291 -12.24 -32.80 18.61
C ASN A 291 -13.54 -32.30 19.25
#